data_16ee67a0954f42535fe3c297006df07b
#
_entry.id   16ee67a0954f42535fe3c297006df07b
#
_cell.length_a   1.000
_cell.length_b   1.000
_cell.length_c   1.000
_cell.angle_alpha   90.00
_cell.angle_beta   90.00
_cell.angle_gamma   90.00
#
_symmetry.space_group_name_H-M   'P 1'
#
loop_
_entity.id
_entity.type
_entity.pdbx_description
1 polymer ?
#
loop_
_entity_poly.entity_id
_entity_poly.type
_entity_poly.pdbx_seq_one_letter_code
_entity_poly.pdbx_strand_id
1 'polypeptide(L)'
;MIKHVVLAKVKPGVSQKQIDAMAAGYNSMKDAIPELMSWSMGPNLRADSEFTHAMVAVVENLEALKRYVEHPLHQRISAELGRPIFETRVIGDYEFDPEAEPWEPQIKTVWTELSDTVRPERTALLVIDVQNDFCAPGGARMKGDLTTIEAMKEPTRRIVETARLIGVSVVYTQTQNDEEHDNGPILARRRRVGLGGAKYTIPGTWGWEIADFVAPHPGEVSIPKWHHSGFTNPKMDATLRKLGAKTLLCTGIATNGCVEATVRDAFARGYYAVVLEDCVGAYDLDLQRYSLKNMATHFALISSTQEIQKVWAQVASIAR
;
A
#
# COMPACT_ATOMS: atom_id res chain seq x y z
N MET A 1 -11.33 18.02 1.62
CA MET A 1 -11.13 17.87 3.08
C MET A 1 -10.49 19.11 3.67
N ILE A 2 -10.54 19.29 5.00
CA ILE A 2 -9.91 20.42 5.69
C ILE A 2 -8.78 19.91 6.57
N LYS A 3 -7.61 20.55 6.47
CA LYS A 3 -6.55 20.43 7.49
C LYS A 3 -6.66 21.59 8.47
N HIS A 4 -6.86 21.24 9.72
CA HIS A 4 -6.80 22.17 10.86
C HIS A 4 -5.43 22.05 11.51
N VAL A 5 -4.59 23.05 11.35
CA VAL A 5 -3.21 23.05 11.83
C VAL A 5 -3.07 24.02 13.00
N VAL A 6 -2.51 23.55 14.09
CA VAL A 6 -2.23 24.37 15.28
C VAL A 6 -0.74 24.29 15.58
N LEU A 7 -0.08 25.44 15.57
CA LEU A 7 1.25 25.61 16.12
C LEU A 7 1.14 26.20 17.51
N ALA A 8 1.77 25.58 18.50
CA ALA A 8 1.68 25.96 19.90
C ALA A 8 3.05 26.16 20.52
N LYS A 9 3.16 27.20 21.34
CA LYS A 9 4.32 27.49 22.17
C LYS A 9 4.00 27.12 23.61
N VAL A 10 4.81 26.23 24.20
CA VAL A 10 4.67 25.84 25.60
C VAL A 10 5.25 26.91 26.51
N LYS A 11 4.57 27.22 27.62
CA LYS A 11 5.03 28.17 28.65
C LYS A 11 6.35 27.74 29.25
N PRO A 12 7.24 28.67 29.59
CA PRO A 12 8.42 28.35 30.38
C PRO A 12 8.06 27.69 31.71
N GLY A 13 8.85 26.69 32.12
CA GLY A 13 8.68 25.98 33.38
C GLY A 13 7.64 24.86 33.41
N VAL A 14 6.96 24.56 32.28
CA VAL A 14 6.09 23.39 32.17
C VAL A 14 6.95 22.14 32.15
N SER A 15 6.63 21.17 33.02
CA SER A 15 7.38 19.91 33.13
C SER A 15 7.05 18.96 31.98
N GLN A 16 7.98 18.05 31.63
CA GLN A 16 7.77 17.02 30.63
C GLN A 16 6.53 16.15 30.94
N LYS A 17 6.31 15.83 32.22
CA LYS A 17 5.13 15.07 32.66
C LYS A 17 3.81 15.76 32.31
N GLN A 18 3.76 17.10 32.41
CA GLN A 18 2.57 17.86 32.01
C GLN A 18 2.39 17.88 30.49
N ILE A 19 3.48 17.97 29.73
CA ILE A 19 3.45 17.87 28.25
C ILE A 19 2.96 16.50 27.83
N ASP A 20 3.46 15.43 28.44
CA ASP A 20 3.06 14.05 28.14
C ASP A 20 1.57 13.81 28.45
N ALA A 21 1.07 14.32 29.58
CA ALA A 21 -0.34 14.24 29.94
C ALA A 21 -1.24 15.00 28.97
N MET A 22 -0.82 16.19 28.55
CA MET A 22 -1.51 16.98 27.52
C MET A 22 -1.54 16.22 26.18
N ALA A 23 -0.42 15.69 25.72
CA ALA A 23 -0.34 14.94 24.48
C ALA A 23 -1.22 13.68 24.52
N ALA A 24 -1.22 12.95 25.63
CA ALA A 24 -2.11 11.79 25.82
C ALA A 24 -3.59 12.19 25.76
N GLY A 25 -3.97 13.32 26.39
CA GLY A 25 -5.32 13.84 26.34
C GLY A 25 -5.76 14.19 24.90
N TYR A 26 -4.95 14.92 24.17
CA TYR A 26 -5.25 15.27 22.78
C TYR A 26 -5.29 14.02 21.87
N ASN A 27 -4.40 13.07 22.05
CA ASN A 27 -4.39 11.82 21.27
C ASN A 27 -5.63 10.94 21.53
N SER A 28 -6.25 11.04 22.72
CA SER A 28 -7.49 10.31 23.02
C SER A 28 -8.71 10.78 22.21
N MET A 29 -8.63 11.95 21.58
CA MET A 29 -9.71 12.45 20.71
C MET A 29 -9.85 11.67 19.42
N LYS A 30 -8.78 11.06 18.94
CA LYS A 30 -8.73 10.39 17.62
C LYS A 30 -9.81 9.35 17.42
N ASP A 31 -10.06 8.55 18.45
CA ASP A 31 -11.02 7.44 18.39
C ASP A 31 -12.39 7.82 19.02
N ALA A 32 -12.48 9.00 19.63
CA ALA A 32 -13.64 9.45 20.40
C ALA A 32 -14.48 10.55 19.70
N ILE A 33 -13.90 11.21 18.70
CA ILE A 33 -14.58 12.27 17.94
C ILE A 33 -14.80 11.79 16.51
N PRO A 34 -16.04 11.52 16.10
CA PRO A 34 -16.35 10.93 14.78
C PRO A 34 -15.90 11.79 13.58
N GLU A 35 -15.84 13.10 13.76
CA GLU A 35 -15.42 14.03 12.70
C GLU A 35 -13.94 13.94 12.37
N LEU A 36 -13.10 13.37 13.25
CA LEU A 36 -11.66 13.26 13.03
C LEU A 36 -11.31 12.09 12.11
N MET A 37 -11.00 12.38 10.86
CA MET A 37 -10.47 11.41 9.90
C MET A 37 -9.02 11.03 10.21
N SER A 38 -8.22 12.02 10.63
CA SER A 38 -6.87 11.80 11.17
C SER A 38 -6.50 12.84 12.20
N TRP A 39 -5.58 12.46 13.09
CA TRP A 39 -5.02 13.33 14.12
C TRP A 39 -3.55 13.01 14.31
N SER A 40 -2.73 14.05 14.41
CA SER A 40 -1.33 13.93 14.81
C SER A 40 -0.92 15.12 15.68
N MET A 41 -0.02 14.84 16.62
CA MET A 41 0.61 15.85 17.48
C MET A 41 2.05 15.44 17.77
N GLY A 42 2.96 16.40 17.76
CA GLY A 42 4.35 16.16 18.09
C GLY A 42 5.16 17.45 18.32
N PRO A 43 6.42 17.30 18.77
CA PRO A 43 7.33 18.43 18.88
C PRO A 43 7.62 19.03 17.51
N ASN A 44 7.75 20.35 17.48
CA ASN A 44 8.24 21.04 16.29
C ASN A 44 9.75 20.85 16.17
N LEU A 45 10.18 20.27 15.05
CA LEU A 45 11.59 19.95 14.80
C LEU A 45 12.42 21.13 14.28
N ARG A 46 11.79 22.28 14.00
CA ARG A 46 12.48 23.49 13.56
C ARG A 46 13.10 24.22 14.75
N ALA A 47 14.43 24.23 14.83
CA ALA A 47 15.17 24.87 15.91
C ALA A 47 15.05 26.41 15.92
N ASP A 48 14.73 27.00 14.76
CA ASP A 48 14.56 28.45 14.57
C ASP A 48 13.10 28.93 14.80
N SER A 49 12.20 28.06 15.22
CA SER A 49 10.79 28.37 15.47
C SER A 49 10.55 28.70 16.93
N GLU A 50 9.74 29.73 17.19
CA GLU A 50 9.25 30.02 18.54
C GLU A 50 8.20 28.97 19.01
N PHE A 51 7.55 28.25 18.09
CA PHE A 51 6.56 27.24 18.42
C PHE A 51 7.25 25.91 18.72
N THR A 52 6.83 25.28 19.81
CA THR A 52 7.44 24.05 20.33
C THR A 52 6.72 22.77 19.90
N HIS A 53 5.45 22.89 19.54
CA HIS A 53 4.60 21.76 19.14
C HIS A 53 3.76 22.09 17.91
N ALA A 54 3.47 21.07 17.13
CA ALA A 54 2.54 21.10 16.00
C ALA A 54 1.45 20.05 16.18
N MET A 55 0.23 20.42 15.84
CA MET A 55 -0.95 19.53 15.84
C MET A 55 -1.66 19.67 14.51
N VAL A 56 -2.11 18.56 13.96
CA VAL A 56 -2.87 18.53 12.71
C VAL A 56 -4.07 17.61 12.86
N ALA A 57 -5.26 18.15 12.65
CA ALA A 57 -6.49 17.41 12.50
C ALA A 57 -6.93 17.44 11.03
N VAL A 58 -7.46 16.33 10.53
CA VAL A 58 -8.10 16.26 9.21
C VAL A 58 -9.55 15.93 9.41
N VAL A 59 -10.42 16.71 8.78
CA VAL A 59 -11.88 16.54 8.79
C VAL A 59 -12.43 16.62 7.36
N GLU A 60 -13.64 16.12 7.17
CA GLU A 60 -14.24 16.01 5.84
C GLU A 60 -14.47 17.36 5.15
N ASN A 61 -15.02 18.33 5.90
CA ASN A 61 -15.42 19.64 5.39
C ASN A 61 -15.53 20.67 6.53
N LEU A 62 -15.89 21.92 6.21
CA LEU A 62 -16.02 23.01 7.19
C LEU A 62 -17.11 22.75 8.25
N GLU A 63 -18.18 22.08 7.90
CA GLU A 63 -19.23 21.69 8.84
C GLU A 63 -18.71 20.66 9.86
N ALA A 64 -17.93 19.68 9.41
CA ALA A 64 -17.25 18.71 10.26
C ALA A 64 -16.19 19.41 11.15
N LEU A 65 -15.46 20.39 10.62
CA LEU A 65 -14.52 21.19 11.40
C LEU A 65 -15.23 21.91 12.55
N LYS A 66 -16.36 22.53 12.27
CA LYS A 66 -17.15 23.22 13.29
C LYS A 66 -17.61 22.26 14.39
N ARG A 67 -18.19 21.10 14.02
CA ARG A 67 -18.61 20.06 14.99
C ARG A 67 -17.42 19.54 15.81
N TYR A 68 -16.28 19.31 15.19
CA TYR A 68 -15.05 18.91 15.89
C TYR A 68 -14.61 19.95 16.92
N VAL A 69 -14.52 21.22 16.55
CA VAL A 69 -14.09 22.31 17.45
C VAL A 69 -15.08 22.50 18.59
N GLU A 70 -16.38 22.38 18.33
CA GLU A 70 -17.46 22.49 19.32
C GLU A 70 -17.69 21.22 20.15
N HIS A 71 -17.06 20.08 19.78
CA HIS A 71 -17.26 18.80 20.47
C HIS A 71 -16.89 18.89 21.96
N PRO A 72 -17.76 18.40 22.88
CA PRO A 72 -17.54 18.55 24.34
C PRO A 72 -16.19 18.01 24.80
N LEU A 73 -15.72 16.88 24.24
CA LEU A 73 -14.40 16.31 24.56
C LEU A 73 -13.27 17.23 24.12
N HIS A 74 -13.32 17.79 22.91
CA HIS A 74 -12.32 18.75 22.41
C HIS A 74 -12.27 20.00 23.31
N GLN A 75 -13.43 20.56 23.65
CA GLN A 75 -13.53 21.74 24.50
C GLN A 75 -12.95 21.48 25.90
N ARG A 76 -13.27 20.34 26.51
CA ARG A 76 -12.75 19.93 27.81
C ARG A 76 -11.23 19.76 27.78
N ILE A 77 -10.68 18.99 26.84
CA ILE A 77 -9.25 18.75 26.72
C ILE A 77 -8.50 20.06 26.46
N SER A 78 -9.03 20.91 25.57
CA SER A 78 -8.44 22.20 25.29
C SER A 78 -8.43 23.12 26.54
N ALA A 79 -9.49 23.09 27.34
CA ALA A 79 -9.60 23.92 28.55
C ALA A 79 -8.71 23.40 29.69
N GLU A 80 -8.74 22.11 29.95
CA GLU A 80 -8.08 21.49 31.12
C GLU A 80 -6.60 21.18 30.90
N LEU A 81 -6.21 20.78 29.68
CA LEU A 81 -4.86 20.34 29.36
C LEU A 81 -4.11 21.30 28.42
N GLY A 82 -4.78 21.94 27.47
CA GLY A 82 -4.14 22.82 26.50
C GLY A 82 -3.88 24.22 27.03
N ARG A 83 -4.93 24.96 27.47
CA ARG A 83 -4.83 26.36 27.93
C ARG A 83 -3.85 26.57 29.09
N PRO A 84 -3.74 25.67 30.09
CA PRO A 84 -2.76 25.85 31.16
C PRO A 84 -1.31 25.77 30.69
N ILE A 85 -1.03 24.99 29.62
CA ILE A 85 0.30 24.65 29.13
C ILE A 85 0.76 25.59 28.03
N PHE A 86 -0.13 25.97 27.09
CA PHE A 86 0.26 26.81 25.98
C PHE A 86 0.29 28.32 26.34
N GLU A 87 1.40 28.98 25.98
CA GLU A 87 1.56 30.42 26.02
C GLU A 87 0.79 31.08 24.88
N THR A 88 1.02 30.57 23.68
CA THR A 88 0.46 31.08 22.43
C THR A 88 0.11 29.93 21.48
N ARG A 89 -0.88 30.16 20.65
CA ARG A 89 -1.27 29.23 19.57
C ARG A 89 -1.60 30.01 18.31
N VAL A 90 -1.16 29.53 17.18
CA VAL A 90 -1.56 29.98 15.84
C VAL A 90 -2.32 28.85 15.17
N ILE A 91 -3.47 29.16 14.62
CA ILE A 91 -4.36 28.20 13.98
C ILE A 91 -4.51 28.60 12.52
N GLY A 92 -4.38 27.64 11.63
CA GLY A 92 -4.62 27.80 10.21
C GLY A 92 -5.47 26.64 9.70
N ASP A 93 -6.55 26.98 9.02
CA ASP A 93 -7.42 26.03 8.36
C ASP A 93 -7.29 26.19 6.85
N TYR A 94 -7.09 25.10 6.13
CA TYR A 94 -7.08 25.15 4.67
C TYR A 94 -7.72 23.91 4.05
N GLU A 95 -8.38 24.16 2.93
CA GLU A 95 -8.94 23.10 2.14
C GLU A 95 -7.83 22.40 1.35
N PHE A 96 -7.85 21.08 1.35
CA PHE A 96 -6.96 20.27 0.52
C PHE A 96 -7.74 19.11 -0.08
N ASP A 97 -7.33 18.75 -1.27
CA ASP A 97 -7.78 17.52 -1.90
C ASP A 97 -6.74 16.43 -1.59
N PRO A 98 -7.11 15.38 -0.86
CA PRO A 98 -6.19 14.28 -0.55
C PRO A 98 -5.76 13.51 -1.80
N GLU A 99 -6.54 13.61 -2.88
CA GLU A 99 -6.20 13.01 -4.17
C GLU A 99 -5.34 13.95 -5.04
N ALA A 100 -5.33 15.25 -4.72
CA ALA A 100 -4.54 16.29 -5.40
C ALA A 100 -3.21 16.60 -4.71
N GLU A 101 -2.72 15.76 -3.79
CA GLU A 101 -1.32 15.87 -3.37
C GLU A 101 -0.47 15.81 -4.64
N PRO A 102 0.35 16.84 -4.93
CA PRO A 102 1.10 16.86 -6.18
C PRO A 102 1.94 15.60 -6.26
N TRP A 103 1.71 14.84 -7.33
CA TRP A 103 2.52 13.69 -7.63
C TRP A 103 3.97 14.14 -7.79
N GLU A 104 4.77 13.96 -6.74
CA GLU A 104 6.21 14.15 -6.83
C GLU A 104 6.84 12.80 -7.15
N PRO A 105 7.59 12.70 -8.26
CA PRO A 105 8.36 11.50 -8.56
C PRO A 105 9.34 11.26 -7.43
N GLN A 106 9.10 10.20 -6.66
CA GLN A 106 9.86 9.90 -5.43
C GLN A 106 11.28 9.45 -5.72
N ILE A 107 11.52 8.96 -6.94
CA ILE A 107 12.79 8.41 -7.37
C ILE A 107 13.30 9.23 -8.55
N LYS A 108 14.32 10.05 -8.30
CA LYS A 108 15.00 10.84 -9.35
C LYS A 108 16.24 10.14 -9.91
N THR A 109 16.72 9.11 -9.23
CA THR A 109 17.89 8.34 -9.67
C THR A 109 17.52 7.41 -10.81
N VAL A 110 18.27 7.43 -11.89
CA VAL A 110 18.05 6.54 -13.04
C VAL A 110 18.91 5.30 -12.86
N TRP A 111 18.25 4.13 -12.78
CA TRP A 111 18.89 2.82 -12.78
C TRP A 111 18.57 2.12 -14.10
N THR A 112 19.59 1.83 -14.87
CA THR A 112 19.49 1.14 -16.16
C THR A 112 19.82 -0.33 -16.08
N GLU A 113 20.69 -0.69 -15.13
CA GLU A 113 21.12 -2.06 -14.94
C GLU A 113 20.19 -2.80 -13.96
N LEU A 114 19.90 -4.06 -14.26
CA LEU A 114 19.05 -4.89 -13.39
C LEU A 114 19.63 -4.98 -11.98
N SER A 115 20.95 -5.12 -11.85
CA SER A 115 21.65 -5.20 -10.56
C SER A 115 21.46 -3.97 -9.69
N ASP A 116 21.34 -2.80 -10.29
CA ASP A 116 21.07 -1.57 -9.56
C ASP A 116 19.58 -1.43 -9.23
N THR A 117 18.72 -1.86 -10.15
CA THR A 117 17.27 -1.74 -10.00
C THR A 117 16.75 -2.63 -8.86
N VAL A 118 17.20 -3.89 -8.77
CA VAL A 118 16.64 -4.89 -7.84
C VAL A 118 17.44 -5.09 -6.56
N ARG A 119 18.14 -4.09 -6.09
CA ARG A 119 18.88 -4.19 -4.82
C ARG A 119 17.95 -4.54 -3.65
N PRO A 120 18.31 -5.55 -2.83
CA PRO A 120 17.45 -6.06 -1.75
C PRO A 120 16.92 -4.98 -0.81
N GLU A 121 17.76 -4.03 -0.40
CA GLU A 121 17.45 -3.01 0.59
C GLU A 121 16.38 -1.99 0.15
N ARG A 122 16.02 -1.97 -1.12
CA ARG A 122 15.00 -1.05 -1.68
C ARG A 122 13.99 -1.75 -2.58
N THR A 123 13.96 -3.07 -2.53
CA THR A 123 13.04 -3.90 -3.32
C THR A 123 11.95 -4.48 -2.42
N ALA A 124 10.71 -4.49 -2.90
CA ALA A 124 9.64 -5.29 -2.35
C ALA A 124 9.17 -6.32 -3.39
N LEU A 125 8.94 -7.55 -2.97
CA LEU A 125 8.33 -8.60 -3.78
C LEU A 125 6.82 -8.54 -3.63
N LEU A 126 6.10 -8.31 -4.72
CA LEU A 126 4.64 -8.34 -4.76
C LEU A 126 4.15 -9.71 -5.24
N VAL A 127 3.37 -10.37 -4.40
CA VAL A 127 2.65 -11.61 -4.73
C VAL A 127 1.19 -11.24 -4.99
N ILE A 128 0.86 -11.06 -6.27
CA ILE A 128 -0.41 -10.47 -6.68
C ILE A 128 -1.44 -11.56 -6.90
N ASP A 129 -2.44 -11.63 -6.02
CA ASP A 129 -3.64 -12.47 -6.11
C ASP A 129 -3.36 -13.97 -6.33
N VAL A 130 -2.30 -14.50 -5.75
CA VAL A 130 -2.00 -15.94 -5.77
C VAL A 130 -2.89 -16.64 -4.74
N GLN A 131 -4.20 -16.66 -5.03
CA GLN A 131 -5.26 -17.18 -4.19
C GLN A 131 -5.75 -18.53 -4.72
N ASN A 132 -6.33 -19.36 -3.84
CA ASN A 132 -6.78 -20.71 -4.20
C ASN A 132 -7.76 -20.73 -5.38
N ASP A 133 -8.71 -19.79 -5.43
CA ASP A 133 -9.65 -19.72 -6.56
C ASP A 133 -8.98 -19.48 -7.91
N PHE A 134 -7.78 -18.92 -7.93
CA PHE A 134 -7.06 -18.58 -9.15
C PHE A 134 -5.99 -19.60 -9.55
N CYS A 135 -5.46 -20.39 -8.61
CA CYS A 135 -4.31 -21.25 -8.92
C CYS A 135 -4.30 -22.62 -8.22
N ALA A 136 -5.24 -22.91 -7.32
CA ALA A 136 -5.29 -24.22 -6.69
C ALA A 136 -6.28 -25.17 -7.40
N PRO A 137 -6.03 -26.49 -7.41
CA PRO A 137 -6.99 -27.47 -7.92
C PRO A 137 -8.35 -27.30 -7.24
N GLY A 138 -9.42 -27.21 -8.02
CA GLY A 138 -10.77 -26.95 -7.52
C GLY A 138 -11.15 -25.48 -7.34
N GLY A 139 -10.21 -24.56 -7.55
CA GLY A 139 -10.49 -23.13 -7.53
C GLY A 139 -11.49 -22.70 -8.60
N ALA A 140 -12.36 -21.76 -8.26
CA ALA A 140 -13.50 -21.36 -9.09
C ALA A 140 -13.09 -20.80 -10.46
N ARG A 141 -11.86 -20.28 -10.58
CA ARG A 141 -11.29 -19.70 -11.79
C ARG A 141 -10.34 -20.63 -12.56
N MET A 142 -10.10 -21.84 -12.06
CA MET A 142 -9.24 -22.83 -12.70
C MET A 142 -9.91 -23.45 -13.94
N LYS A 143 -10.04 -22.63 -15.00
CA LYS A 143 -10.67 -22.95 -16.28
C LYS A 143 -9.90 -22.28 -17.43
N GLY A 144 -9.95 -22.90 -18.61
CA GLY A 144 -9.23 -22.41 -19.79
C GLY A 144 -7.83 -23.01 -19.89
N ASP A 145 -6.89 -22.26 -20.46
CA ASP A 145 -5.50 -22.70 -20.55
C ASP A 145 -4.78 -22.39 -19.22
N LEU A 146 -4.40 -23.44 -18.52
CA LEU A 146 -3.74 -23.34 -17.22
C LEU A 146 -2.21 -23.50 -17.30
N THR A 147 -1.65 -23.61 -18.50
CA THR A 147 -0.22 -23.92 -18.71
C THR A 147 0.67 -22.93 -17.95
N THR A 148 0.43 -21.63 -18.09
CA THR A 148 1.24 -20.61 -17.41
C THR A 148 0.93 -20.51 -15.91
N ILE A 149 -0.31 -20.81 -15.51
CA ILE A 149 -0.71 -20.87 -14.09
C ILE A 149 0.03 -21.99 -13.36
N GLU A 150 0.11 -23.17 -13.98
CA GLU A 150 0.84 -24.30 -13.39
C GLU A 150 2.35 -24.05 -13.40
N ALA A 151 2.88 -23.53 -14.51
CA ALA A 151 4.32 -23.28 -14.67
C ALA A 151 4.86 -22.24 -13.68
N MET A 152 4.08 -21.22 -13.31
CA MET A 152 4.54 -20.15 -12.43
C MET A 152 4.69 -20.55 -10.95
N LYS A 153 4.06 -21.64 -10.51
CA LYS A 153 3.97 -21.99 -9.08
C LYS A 153 5.34 -22.20 -8.44
N GLU A 154 6.15 -23.04 -9.02
CA GLU A 154 7.46 -23.36 -8.45
C GLU A 154 8.46 -22.19 -8.52
N PRO A 155 8.59 -21.44 -9.64
CA PRO A 155 9.39 -20.22 -9.64
C PRO A 155 8.92 -19.18 -8.60
N THR A 156 7.60 -18.98 -8.44
CA THR A 156 7.06 -18.04 -7.46
C THR A 156 7.40 -18.48 -6.03
N ARG A 157 7.24 -19.76 -5.71
CA ARG A 157 7.66 -20.30 -4.41
C ARG A 157 9.14 -20.01 -4.13
N ARG A 158 10.01 -20.32 -5.10
CA ARG A 158 11.47 -20.08 -4.97
C ARG A 158 11.83 -18.63 -4.73
N ILE A 159 11.23 -17.71 -5.50
CA ILE A 159 11.58 -16.28 -5.33
C ILE A 159 11.07 -15.73 -4.00
N VAL A 160 9.91 -16.16 -3.52
CA VAL A 160 9.38 -15.81 -2.21
C VAL A 160 10.33 -16.29 -1.10
N GLU A 161 10.76 -17.55 -1.15
CA GLU A 161 11.73 -18.10 -0.18
C GLU A 161 13.06 -17.36 -0.24
N THR A 162 13.57 -17.08 -1.45
CA THR A 162 14.81 -16.32 -1.64
C THR A 162 14.68 -14.92 -1.05
N ALA A 163 13.59 -14.20 -1.32
CA ALA A 163 13.32 -12.87 -0.80
C ALA A 163 13.34 -12.86 0.75
N ARG A 164 12.66 -13.81 1.37
CA ARG A 164 12.65 -13.99 2.84
C ARG A 164 14.05 -14.23 3.40
N LEU A 165 14.82 -15.09 2.78
CA LEU A 165 16.19 -15.43 3.23
C LEU A 165 17.14 -14.23 3.23
N ILE A 166 16.97 -13.29 2.31
CA ILE A 166 17.85 -12.10 2.19
C ILE A 166 17.22 -10.82 2.73
N GLY A 167 16.05 -10.92 3.37
CA GLY A 167 15.38 -9.78 4.00
C GLY A 167 14.63 -8.83 3.06
N VAL A 168 14.34 -9.26 1.81
CA VAL A 168 13.45 -8.54 0.92
C VAL A 168 12.01 -8.70 1.40
N SER A 169 11.32 -7.59 1.60
CA SER A 169 9.93 -7.58 2.08
C SER A 169 8.99 -8.21 1.07
N VAL A 170 8.14 -9.12 1.52
CA VAL A 170 7.09 -9.73 0.71
C VAL A 170 5.75 -9.09 1.06
N VAL A 171 5.05 -8.61 0.04
CA VAL A 171 3.73 -7.98 0.16
C VAL A 171 2.74 -8.69 -0.74
N TYR A 172 1.61 -9.07 -0.19
CA TYR A 172 0.55 -9.78 -0.90
C TYR A 172 -0.58 -8.84 -1.26
N THR A 173 -1.24 -9.10 -2.39
CA THR A 173 -2.58 -8.60 -2.62
C THR A 173 -3.58 -9.75 -2.66
N GLN A 174 -4.79 -9.49 -2.20
CA GLN A 174 -5.91 -10.42 -2.26
C GLN A 174 -7.10 -9.73 -2.90
N THR A 175 -7.46 -10.17 -4.11
CA THR A 175 -8.74 -9.79 -4.70
C THR A 175 -9.85 -10.34 -3.83
N GLN A 176 -10.82 -9.48 -3.50
CA GLN A 176 -12.04 -9.91 -2.85
C GLN A 176 -13.27 -9.41 -3.60
N ASN A 177 -14.28 -10.24 -3.61
CA ASN A 177 -15.56 -9.94 -4.21
C ASN A 177 -16.61 -9.95 -3.13
N ASP A 178 -17.19 -8.79 -2.87
CA ASP A 178 -18.30 -8.59 -1.95
C ASP A 178 -19.31 -7.61 -2.58
N GLU A 179 -20.57 -7.69 -2.13
CA GLU A 179 -21.65 -6.88 -2.69
C GLU A 179 -21.49 -5.39 -2.33
N GLU A 180 -20.82 -5.07 -1.25
CA GLU A 180 -20.64 -3.70 -0.76
C GLU A 180 -19.75 -2.87 -1.71
N HIS A 181 -18.74 -3.51 -2.31
CA HIS A 181 -17.76 -2.85 -3.19
C HIS A 181 -18.05 -3.07 -4.69
N ASP A 182 -19.10 -3.80 -5.02
CA ASP A 182 -19.51 -4.00 -6.41
C ASP A 182 -20.07 -2.70 -7.00
N ASN A 183 -19.62 -2.36 -8.19
CA ASN A 183 -20.08 -1.20 -8.92
C ASN A 183 -20.51 -1.55 -10.36
N GLY A 184 -21.19 -0.62 -11.04
CA GLY A 184 -21.73 -0.84 -12.37
C GLY A 184 -20.70 -1.34 -13.38
N PRO A 185 -19.52 -0.74 -13.55
CA PRO A 185 -18.46 -1.19 -14.45
C PRO A 185 -17.96 -2.60 -14.16
N ILE A 186 -17.75 -2.96 -12.89
CA ILE A 186 -17.31 -4.32 -12.48
C ILE A 186 -18.39 -5.34 -12.84
N LEU A 187 -19.63 -5.08 -12.48
CA LEU A 187 -20.75 -5.97 -12.76
C LEU A 187 -20.98 -6.13 -14.27
N ALA A 188 -20.91 -5.05 -15.04
CA ALA A 188 -21.04 -5.08 -16.48
C ALA A 188 -19.91 -5.90 -17.14
N ARG A 189 -18.66 -5.71 -16.68
CA ARG A 189 -17.53 -6.52 -17.14
C ARG A 189 -17.75 -8.00 -16.81
N ARG A 190 -18.12 -8.34 -15.56
CA ARG A 190 -18.35 -9.73 -15.15
C ARG A 190 -19.41 -10.40 -16.06
N ARG A 191 -20.50 -9.72 -16.36
CA ARG A 191 -21.53 -10.24 -17.31
C ARG A 191 -20.95 -10.48 -18.70
N ARG A 192 -20.20 -9.49 -19.24
CA ARG A 192 -19.61 -9.58 -20.58
C ARG A 192 -18.62 -10.73 -20.75
N VAL A 193 -17.86 -11.07 -19.69
CA VAL A 193 -16.88 -12.15 -19.73
C VAL A 193 -17.41 -13.48 -19.16
N GLY A 194 -18.74 -13.63 -19.04
CA GLY A 194 -19.37 -14.88 -18.59
C GLY A 194 -19.23 -15.18 -17.11
N LEU A 195 -18.90 -14.17 -16.28
CA LEU A 195 -18.73 -14.28 -14.84
C LEU A 195 -19.90 -13.65 -14.04
N GLY A 196 -21.00 -13.32 -14.71
CA GLY A 196 -22.20 -12.83 -14.06
C GLY A 196 -22.76 -13.88 -13.08
N GLY A 197 -22.81 -13.56 -11.78
CA GLY A 197 -23.22 -14.48 -10.73
C GLY A 197 -22.16 -15.49 -10.26
N ALA A 198 -20.96 -15.49 -10.83
CA ALA A 198 -19.88 -16.33 -10.33
C ALA A 198 -19.41 -15.86 -8.94
N LYS A 199 -19.38 -16.79 -7.99
CA LYS A 199 -18.86 -16.58 -6.64
C LYS A 199 -17.42 -17.07 -6.59
N TYR A 200 -16.47 -16.18 -6.39
CA TYR A 200 -15.05 -16.49 -6.22
C TYR A 200 -14.39 -15.40 -5.36
N THR A 201 -13.31 -15.75 -4.69
CA THR A 201 -12.57 -14.88 -3.77
C THR A 201 -13.46 -14.12 -2.77
N ILE A 202 -14.44 -14.86 -2.23
CA ILE A 202 -15.30 -14.34 -1.16
C ILE A 202 -14.50 -14.34 0.15
N PRO A 203 -14.39 -13.23 0.88
CA PRO A 203 -13.66 -13.18 2.14
C PRO A 203 -14.06 -14.28 3.13
N GLY A 204 -13.06 -14.91 3.76
CA GLY A 204 -13.27 -15.99 4.71
C GLY A 204 -13.54 -17.37 4.10
N THR A 205 -13.52 -17.52 2.77
CA THR A 205 -13.61 -18.80 2.10
C THR A 205 -12.23 -19.32 1.73
N TRP A 206 -12.09 -20.64 1.58
CA TRP A 206 -10.86 -21.27 1.09
C TRP A 206 -10.39 -20.67 -0.25
N GLY A 207 -11.29 -20.37 -1.17
CA GLY A 207 -10.96 -19.78 -2.46
C GLY A 207 -10.31 -18.39 -2.37
N TRP A 208 -10.64 -17.63 -1.31
CA TRP A 208 -10.05 -16.32 -1.05
C TRP A 208 -8.66 -16.39 -0.40
N GLU A 209 -8.33 -17.47 0.29
CA GLU A 209 -7.04 -17.63 0.96
C GLU A 209 -5.89 -17.65 -0.06
N ILE A 210 -4.73 -17.17 0.37
CA ILE A 210 -3.50 -17.25 -0.41
C ILE A 210 -3.09 -18.72 -0.50
N ALA A 211 -2.68 -19.16 -1.69
CA ALA A 211 -2.33 -20.55 -1.95
C ALA A 211 -1.13 -20.99 -1.10
N ASP A 212 -1.19 -22.23 -0.60
CA ASP A 212 -0.23 -22.80 0.36
C ASP A 212 1.23 -22.70 -0.06
N PHE A 213 1.52 -22.84 -1.37
CA PHE A 213 2.89 -22.81 -1.87
C PHE A 213 3.59 -21.45 -1.71
N VAL A 214 2.85 -20.36 -1.41
CA VAL A 214 3.35 -19.02 -1.10
C VAL A 214 2.70 -18.42 0.14
N ALA A 215 2.16 -19.27 1.02
CA ALA A 215 1.45 -18.79 2.22
C ALA A 215 2.24 -17.72 2.98
N PRO A 216 1.60 -16.63 3.42
CA PRO A 216 2.27 -15.55 4.14
C PRO A 216 2.85 -16.03 5.47
N HIS A 217 4.05 -15.56 5.81
CA HIS A 217 4.62 -15.73 7.14
C HIS A 217 4.08 -14.67 8.13
N PRO A 218 4.10 -14.94 9.44
CA PRO A 218 3.74 -13.96 10.44
C PRO A 218 4.49 -12.64 10.26
N GLY A 219 3.76 -11.53 10.18
CA GLY A 219 4.32 -10.19 9.97
C GLY A 219 4.38 -9.73 8.50
N GLU A 220 4.19 -10.61 7.53
CA GLU A 220 4.03 -10.21 6.14
C GLU A 220 2.66 -9.57 5.89
N VAL A 221 2.64 -8.54 5.04
CA VAL A 221 1.44 -7.72 4.83
C VAL A 221 0.61 -8.27 3.68
N SER A 222 -0.67 -8.49 3.91
CA SER A 222 -1.66 -8.78 2.87
C SER A 222 -2.62 -7.61 2.73
N ILE A 223 -2.83 -7.15 1.49
CA ILE A 223 -3.65 -5.97 1.15
C ILE A 223 -4.87 -6.43 0.35
N PRO A 224 -6.07 -6.33 0.91
CA PRO A 224 -7.28 -6.63 0.18
C PRO A 224 -7.55 -5.57 -0.89
N LYS A 225 -8.13 -5.99 -2.02
CA LYS A 225 -8.52 -5.07 -3.10
C LYS A 225 -9.77 -5.57 -3.83
N TRP A 226 -10.51 -4.64 -4.41
CA TRP A 226 -11.78 -4.89 -5.12
C TRP A 226 -11.67 -4.65 -6.63
N HIS A 227 -10.58 -4.03 -7.07
CA HIS A 227 -10.27 -3.75 -8.47
C HIS A 227 -9.00 -4.47 -8.92
N HIS A 228 -8.63 -4.35 -10.20
CA HIS A 228 -7.47 -5.05 -10.73
C HIS A 228 -6.16 -4.60 -10.08
N SER A 229 -5.91 -3.30 -9.99
CA SER A 229 -4.67 -2.80 -9.40
C SER A 229 -4.66 -2.90 -7.87
N GLY A 230 -3.53 -3.30 -7.30
CA GLY A 230 -3.26 -3.25 -5.85
C GLY A 230 -3.31 -1.83 -5.30
N PHE A 231 -2.97 -0.85 -6.10
CA PHE A 231 -2.95 0.56 -5.70
C PHE A 231 -4.34 1.21 -5.60
N THR A 232 -5.41 0.49 -5.92
CA THR A 232 -6.77 0.95 -5.62
C THR A 232 -7.08 0.92 -4.12
N ASN A 233 -6.30 0.17 -3.33
CA ASN A 233 -6.30 0.30 -1.89
C ASN A 233 -5.18 1.27 -1.45
N PRO A 234 -5.50 2.40 -0.78
CA PRO A 234 -4.50 3.39 -0.34
C PRO A 234 -3.40 2.80 0.57
N LYS A 235 -3.68 1.69 1.27
CA LYS A 235 -2.72 0.99 2.11
C LYS A 235 -1.52 0.46 1.30
N MET A 236 -1.67 0.21 0.00
CA MET A 236 -0.59 -0.31 -0.84
C MET A 236 0.58 0.67 -0.88
N ASP A 237 0.34 1.89 -1.30
CA ASP A 237 1.38 2.91 -1.40
C ASP A 237 1.98 3.25 -0.04
N ALA A 238 1.14 3.40 0.98
CA ALA A 238 1.58 3.66 2.35
C ALA A 238 2.49 2.53 2.90
N THR A 239 2.14 1.26 2.62
CA THR A 239 2.96 0.10 3.01
C THR A 239 4.31 0.11 2.30
N LEU A 240 4.32 0.28 0.98
CA LEU A 240 5.55 0.29 0.19
C LEU A 240 6.50 1.43 0.58
N ARG A 241 5.96 2.61 0.86
CA ARG A 241 6.73 3.75 1.38
C ARG A 241 7.34 3.45 2.74
N LYS A 242 6.56 2.88 3.66
CA LYS A 242 7.04 2.47 5.00
C LYS A 242 8.17 1.45 4.92
N LEU A 243 8.12 0.54 3.94
CA LEU A 243 9.17 -0.44 3.68
C LEU A 243 10.40 0.16 2.96
N GLY A 244 10.36 1.42 2.55
CA GLY A 244 11.43 2.08 1.79
C GLY A 244 11.57 1.55 0.35
N ALA A 245 10.55 0.84 -0.15
CA ALA A 245 10.58 0.24 -1.48
C ALA A 245 10.71 1.31 -2.56
N LYS A 246 11.57 1.06 -3.51
CA LYS A 246 11.78 1.84 -4.74
C LYS A 246 11.53 0.98 -5.97
N THR A 247 11.75 -0.31 -5.84
CA THR A 247 11.55 -1.32 -6.87
C THR A 247 10.53 -2.35 -6.41
N LEU A 248 9.64 -2.72 -7.31
CA LEU A 248 8.63 -3.74 -7.11
C LEU A 248 8.91 -4.91 -8.03
N LEU A 249 9.26 -6.07 -7.47
CA LEU A 249 9.26 -7.34 -8.19
C LEU A 249 7.84 -7.87 -8.22
N CYS A 250 7.25 -7.99 -9.40
CA CYS A 250 5.86 -8.34 -9.58
C CYS A 250 5.71 -9.78 -10.02
N THR A 251 4.93 -10.55 -9.27
CA THR A 251 4.54 -11.94 -9.54
C THR A 251 3.03 -12.10 -9.42
N GLY A 252 2.46 -13.19 -9.88
CA GLY A 252 1.06 -13.53 -9.60
C GLY A 252 0.11 -13.64 -10.80
N ILE A 253 -1.18 -13.41 -10.58
CA ILE A 253 -2.30 -13.75 -11.48
C ILE A 253 -3.34 -12.61 -11.54
N ALA A 254 -3.97 -12.32 -12.68
CA ALA A 254 -3.58 -12.75 -14.01
C ALA A 254 -2.68 -11.71 -14.65
N THR A 255 -1.70 -12.14 -15.43
CA THR A 255 -0.71 -11.28 -16.09
C THR A 255 -1.36 -10.09 -16.82
N ASN A 256 -2.38 -10.37 -17.65
CA ASN A 256 -3.13 -9.39 -18.43
C ASN A 256 -4.25 -8.68 -17.64
N GLY A 257 -4.27 -8.83 -16.34
CA GLY A 257 -5.28 -8.26 -15.45
C GLY A 257 -4.66 -7.57 -14.25
N CYS A 258 -4.69 -8.25 -13.10
CA CYS A 258 -4.25 -7.66 -11.83
C CYS A 258 -2.75 -7.33 -11.82
N VAL A 259 -1.92 -8.17 -12.45
CA VAL A 259 -0.47 -7.90 -12.55
C VAL A 259 -0.22 -6.65 -13.39
N GLU A 260 -0.68 -6.63 -14.65
CA GLU A 260 -0.46 -5.48 -15.54
C GLU A 260 -1.07 -4.18 -14.98
N ALA A 261 -2.27 -4.22 -14.40
CA ALA A 261 -2.89 -3.05 -13.79
C ALA A 261 -2.05 -2.51 -12.62
N THR A 262 -1.51 -3.40 -11.76
CA THR A 262 -0.65 -3.01 -10.65
C THR A 262 0.68 -2.45 -11.13
N VAL A 263 1.28 -3.05 -12.17
CA VAL A 263 2.54 -2.58 -12.79
C VAL A 263 2.37 -1.19 -13.39
N ARG A 264 1.29 -0.92 -14.12
CA ARG A 264 0.99 0.40 -14.69
C ARG A 264 0.85 1.47 -13.60
N ASP A 265 0.13 1.16 -12.54
CA ASP A 265 -0.06 2.06 -11.41
C ASP A 265 1.24 2.26 -10.60
N ALA A 266 2.07 1.24 -10.47
CA ALA A 266 3.40 1.35 -9.87
C ALA A 266 4.28 2.32 -10.67
N PHE A 267 4.36 2.13 -11.98
CA PHE A 267 5.11 3.00 -12.88
C PHE A 267 4.61 4.45 -12.82
N ALA A 268 3.29 4.66 -12.87
CA ALA A 268 2.69 5.99 -12.75
C ALA A 268 3.00 6.69 -11.42
N ARG A 269 3.27 5.91 -10.35
CA ARG A 269 3.69 6.41 -9.03
C ARG A 269 5.20 6.54 -8.86
N GLY A 270 5.97 6.29 -9.93
CA GLY A 270 7.42 6.44 -9.93
C GLY A 270 8.20 5.27 -9.34
N TYR A 271 7.57 4.11 -9.11
CA TYR A 271 8.29 2.89 -8.76
C TYR A 271 8.94 2.27 -10.00
N TYR A 272 10.13 1.72 -9.83
CA TYR A 272 10.66 0.76 -10.78
C TYR A 272 9.87 -0.55 -10.66
N ALA A 273 9.31 -1.01 -11.76
CA ALA A 273 8.62 -2.29 -11.82
C ALA A 273 9.47 -3.32 -12.59
N VAL A 274 9.58 -4.50 -12.03
CA VAL A 274 10.22 -5.66 -12.66
C VAL A 274 9.25 -6.82 -12.59
N VAL A 275 8.84 -7.35 -13.74
CA VAL A 275 7.93 -8.50 -13.82
C VAL A 275 8.74 -9.76 -14.02
N LEU A 276 8.54 -10.76 -13.18
CA LEU A 276 9.15 -12.08 -13.34
C LEU A 276 8.27 -12.92 -14.25
N GLU A 277 8.69 -13.06 -15.50
CA GLU A 277 7.88 -13.72 -16.53
C GLU A 277 7.56 -15.18 -16.22
N ASP A 278 8.44 -15.85 -15.50
CA ASP A 278 8.27 -17.23 -15.01
C ASP A 278 7.42 -17.33 -13.72
N CYS A 279 7.08 -16.17 -13.12
CA CYS A 279 6.27 -16.08 -11.90
C CYS A 279 4.89 -15.45 -12.13
N VAL A 280 4.48 -15.23 -13.37
CA VAL A 280 3.16 -14.68 -13.70
C VAL A 280 2.41 -15.63 -14.63
N GLY A 281 1.08 -15.69 -14.47
CA GLY A 281 0.24 -16.58 -15.28
C GLY A 281 -1.06 -15.93 -15.74
N ALA A 282 -1.58 -16.39 -16.86
CA ALA A 282 -2.88 -16.02 -17.40
C ALA A 282 -3.63 -17.25 -17.92
N TYR A 283 -4.93 -17.11 -18.14
CA TYR A 283 -5.81 -18.16 -18.64
C TYR A 283 -5.91 -18.19 -20.18
N ASP A 284 -5.05 -17.45 -20.86
CA ASP A 284 -4.95 -17.30 -22.30
C ASP A 284 -3.50 -16.94 -22.66
N LEU A 285 -2.87 -17.78 -23.48
CA LEU A 285 -1.44 -17.65 -23.83
C LEU A 285 -1.15 -16.40 -24.68
N ASP A 286 -2.06 -16.01 -25.54
CA ASP A 286 -1.88 -14.78 -26.34
C ASP A 286 -1.97 -13.55 -25.46
N LEU A 287 -2.95 -13.50 -24.55
CA LEU A 287 -3.04 -12.42 -23.58
C LEU A 287 -1.83 -12.36 -22.66
N GLN A 288 -1.29 -13.51 -22.24
CA GLN A 288 -0.03 -13.60 -21.49
C GLN A 288 1.10 -12.90 -22.25
N ARG A 289 1.33 -13.33 -23.49
CA ARG A 289 2.41 -12.84 -24.34
C ARG A 289 2.30 -11.36 -24.66
N TYR A 290 1.09 -10.90 -25.04
CA TYR A 290 0.88 -9.50 -25.38
C TYR A 290 0.99 -8.57 -24.16
N SER A 291 0.52 -9.00 -23.00
CA SER A 291 0.66 -8.25 -21.75
C SER A 291 2.12 -8.09 -21.35
N LEU A 292 2.92 -9.17 -21.38
CA LEU A 292 4.36 -9.11 -21.09
C LEU A 292 5.08 -8.18 -22.07
N LYS A 293 4.80 -8.30 -23.38
CA LYS A 293 5.38 -7.41 -24.39
C LYS A 293 5.00 -5.95 -24.16
N ASN A 294 3.75 -5.67 -23.81
CA ASN A 294 3.29 -4.32 -23.53
C ASN A 294 3.96 -3.74 -22.29
N MET A 295 4.06 -4.52 -21.20
CA MET A 295 4.75 -4.09 -20.00
C MET A 295 6.23 -3.82 -20.25
N ALA A 296 6.92 -4.70 -21.00
CA ALA A 296 8.32 -4.52 -21.39
C ALA A 296 8.57 -3.23 -22.17
N THR A 297 7.62 -2.84 -23.01
CA THR A 297 7.76 -1.66 -23.86
C THR A 297 7.58 -0.36 -23.10
N HIS A 298 6.71 -0.34 -22.07
CA HIS A 298 6.21 0.92 -21.53
C HIS A 298 6.38 1.10 -20.01
N PHE A 299 6.41 0.02 -19.22
CA PHE A 299 6.17 0.14 -17.79
C PHE A 299 7.15 -0.60 -16.88
N ALA A 300 7.80 -1.68 -17.37
CA ALA A 300 8.57 -2.55 -16.51
C ALA A 300 9.75 -3.20 -17.25
N LEU A 301 10.76 -3.58 -16.50
CA LEU A 301 11.73 -4.59 -16.96
C LEU A 301 11.06 -5.97 -16.85
N ILE A 302 11.31 -6.82 -17.83
CA ILE A 302 10.95 -8.24 -17.75
C ILE A 302 12.21 -9.01 -17.41
N SER A 303 12.13 -9.90 -16.43
CA SER A 303 13.24 -10.72 -15.96
C SER A 303 12.72 -12.09 -15.52
N SER A 304 13.58 -12.94 -15.03
CA SER A 304 13.26 -14.27 -14.53
C SER A 304 13.73 -14.47 -13.09
N THR A 305 13.16 -15.45 -12.41
CA THR A 305 13.61 -15.89 -11.08
C THR A 305 15.12 -16.16 -11.06
N GLN A 306 15.62 -16.84 -12.09
CA GLN A 306 17.03 -17.18 -12.18
C GLN A 306 17.94 -15.95 -12.26
N GLU A 307 17.58 -14.94 -13.05
CA GLU A 307 18.35 -13.69 -13.17
C GLU A 307 18.37 -12.91 -11.87
N ILE A 308 17.22 -12.77 -11.21
CA ILE A 308 17.12 -12.08 -9.92
C ILE A 308 17.96 -12.78 -8.85
N GLN A 309 17.85 -14.12 -8.75
CA GLN A 309 18.63 -14.90 -7.79
C GLN A 309 20.14 -14.75 -8.04
N LYS A 310 20.56 -14.73 -9.30
CA LYS A 310 21.97 -14.49 -9.69
C LYS A 310 22.45 -13.12 -9.24
N VAL A 311 21.66 -12.07 -9.49
CA VAL A 311 21.98 -10.70 -9.06
C VAL A 311 22.06 -10.62 -7.52
N TRP A 312 21.09 -11.17 -6.82
CA TRP A 312 21.06 -11.13 -5.36
C TRP A 312 22.20 -11.92 -4.71
N ALA A 313 22.60 -13.05 -5.30
CA ALA A 313 23.77 -13.81 -4.83
C ALA A 313 25.08 -13.01 -4.99
N GLN A 314 25.24 -12.25 -6.07
CA GLN A 314 26.41 -11.37 -6.27
C GLN A 314 26.45 -10.24 -5.24
N VAL A 315 25.31 -9.57 -4.98
CA VAL A 315 25.22 -8.52 -3.96
C VAL A 315 25.59 -9.05 -2.57
N ALA A 316 25.09 -10.23 -2.20
CA ALA A 316 25.40 -10.86 -0.91
C ALA A 316 26.87 -11.26 -0.77
N SER A 317 27.57 -11.57 -1.86
CA SER A 317 29.01 -11.90 -1.87
C SER A 317 29.92 -10.66 -1.70
N ILE A 318 29.47 -9.49 -2.15
CA ILE A 318 30.21 -8.22 -2.04
C ILE A 318 30.07 -7.61 -0.63
N ALA A 319 28.97 -7.93 0.08
CA ALA A 319 28.69 -7.43 1.42
C ALA A 319 29.37 -8.21 2.56
N ARG A 320 30.11 -9.29 2.25
CA ARG A 320 30.94 -10.07 3.16
C ARG A 320 32.42 -9.68 3.02
#